data_d4e9a764612ef7d64763e40e480a9189
#
_entry.id   d4e9a764612ef7d64763e40e480a9189
#
_cell.length_a   1.000
_cell.length_b   1.000
_cell.length_c   1.000
_cell.angle_alpha   90.00
_cell.angle_beta   90.00
_cell.angle_gamma   90.00
#
_symmetry.space_group_name_H-M   'P 1'
#
loop_
_entity.id
_entity.type
_entity.pdbx_description
1 polymer ?
#
loop_
_entity_poly.entity_id
_entity_poly.type
_entity_poly.pdbx_seq_one_letter_code
_entity_poly.pdbx_strand_id
1 'polypeptide(L)'
;GQGANTVLAQIAAEALGIGCDLVDVAPPDTAAVPNSGPTVASRTTMVVGKLIESAALGLKKTLTAAGLLGEVYSTRQFRAACRDYVALYGPLRAFSQYHAPPDIRWDDERYRGDAYGAFAWAVYVAQVAVDMVTYETRVEDFVAVQEVGRVVNPVLAAGQIEGGVAQAIGWALYENVVWRDGRMANARMTDYLIPTAVDTPPIHVVFIENGCPHGPFGAKGIGELPMDGPAPAIASAIENALGIAVDRLPILPETLEQALG
;
A
#
# COMPACT_ATOMS: atom_id res chain seq x y z
N GLY A 1 -9.07 -6.43 0.64
CA GLY A 1 -8.73 -6.01 2.00
C GLY A 1 -7.92 -4.71 2.05
N GLN A 2 -7.16 -4.39 0.99
CA GLN A 2 -6.30 -3.20 0.94
C GLN A 2 -7.04 -1.84 0.90
N GLY A 3 -8.36 -1.81 0.85
CA GLY A 3 -9.15 -0.58 0.90
C GLY A 3 -9.16 0.24 -0.40
N ALA A 4 -8.73 -0.32 -1.53
CA ALA A 4 -8.61 0.42 -2.80
C ALA A 4 -9.90 1.13 -3.20
N ASN A 5 -11.06 0.48 -3.16
CA ASN A 5 -12.32 1.10 -3.54
C ASN A 5 -12.66 2.33 -2.69
N THR A 6 -12.42 2.26 -1.38
CA THR A 6 -12.63 3.41 -0.47
C THR A 6 -11.69 4.57 -0.81
N VAL A 7 -10.40 4.28 -0.98
CA VAL A 7 -9.39 5.29 -1.30
C VAL A 7 -9.66 5.94 -2.67
N LEU A 8 -10.02 5.16 -3.68
CA LEU A 8 -10.34 5.67 -5.01
C LEU A 8 -11.60 6.54 -5.01
N ALA A 9 -12.63 6.16 -4.23
CA ALA A 9 -13.81 7.00 -4.02
C ALA A 9 -13.47 8.33 -3.33
N GLN A 10 -12.60 8.30 -2.31
CA GLN A 10 -12.12 9.51 -1.61
C GLN A 10 -11.35 10.45 -2.55
N ILE A 11 -10.47 9.89 -3.40
CA ILE A 11 -9.74 10.68 -4.41
C ILE A 11 -10.70 11.36 -5.38
N ALA A 12 -11.69 10.62 -5.90
CA ALA A 12 -12.70 11.19 -6.79
C ALA A 12 -13.53 12.29 -6.11
N ALA A 13 -13.98 12.04 -4.89
CA ALA A 13 -14.77 12.99 -4.11
C ALA A 13 -14.01 14.29 -3.84
N GLU A 14 -12.75 14.20 -3.43
CA GLU A 14 -11.89 15.35 -3.18
C GLU A 14 -11.62 16.15 -4.46
N ALA A 15 -11.32 15.48 -5.57
CA ALA A 15 -11.12 16.13 -6.87
C ALA A 15 -12.37 16.87 -7.36
N LEU A 16 -13.55 16.29 -7.12
CA LEU A 16 -14.85 16.89 -7.47
C LEU A 16 -15.33 17.92 -6.44
N GLY A 17 -14.75 17.98 -5.25
CA GLY A 17 -15.23 18.86 -4.17
C GLY A 17 -16.61 18.49 -3.64
N ILE A 18 -16.92 17.19 -3.53
CA ILE A 18 -18.20 16.64 -3.06
C ILE A 18 -18.00 15.63 -1.93
N GLY A 19 -19.07 15.23 -1.26
CA GLY A 19 -19.02 14.19 -0.25
C GLY A 19 -18.69 12.80 -0.84
N CYS A 20 -17.91 12.00 -0.13
CA CYS A 20 -17.54 10.65 -0.55
C CYS A 20 -18.75 9.70 -0.62
N ASP A 21 -19.80 9.98 0.15
CA ASP A 21 -21.10 9.30 0.12
C ASP A 21 -21.85 9.44 -1.23
N LEU A 22 -21.38 10.32 -2.09
CA LEU A 22 -21.93 10.55 -3.43
C LEU A 22 -21.13 9.89 -4.55
N VAL A 23 -20.11 9.13 -4.20
CA VAL A 23 -19.24 8.43 -5.17
C VAL A 23 -19.39 6.93 -5.01
N ASP A 24 -19.93 6.30 -6.02
CA ASP A 24 -20.04 4.84 -6.09
C ASP A 24 -18.91 4.26 -6.95
N VAL A 25 -18.25 3.26 -6.43
CA VAL A 25 -17.28 2.45 -7.19
C VAL A 25 -18.02 1.25 -7.76
N ALA A 26 -18.18 1.21 -9.07
CA ALA A 26 -18.84 0.09 -9.74
C ALA A 26 -18.10 -1.23 -9.50
N PRO A 27 -18.80 -2.37 -9.38
CA PRO A 27 -18.16 -3.67 -9.34
C PRO A 27 -17.25 -3.88 -10.57
N PRO A 28 -16.08 -4.48 -10.38
CA PRO A 28 -15.17 -4.74 -11.50
C PRO A 28 -15.78 -5.78 -12.45
N ASP A 29 -16.07 -5.35 -13.65
CA ASP A 29 -16.55 -6.21 -14.75
C ASP A 29 -15.63 -6.02 -15.95
N THR A 30 -14.91 -7.06 -16.34
CA THR A 30 -13.94 -7.02 -17.45
C THR A 30 -14.59 -6.74 -18.80
N ALA A 31 -15.90 -6.91 -18.93
CA ALA A 31 -16.65 -6.53 -20.13
C ALA A 31 -17.00 -5.03 -20.19
N ALA A 32 -17.01 -4.35 -19.03
CA ALA A 32 -17.46 -2.96 -18.90
C ALA A 32 -16.33 -1.97 -18.59
N VAL A 33 -15.21 -2.44 -18.04
CA VAL A 33 -14.10 -1.58 -17.60
C VAL A 33 -12.84 -1.81 -18.43
N PRO A 34 -12.04 -0.76 -18.69
CA PRO A 34 -10.76 -0.92 -19.37
C PRO A 34 -9.76 -1.66 -18.48
N ASN A 35 -8.75 -2.26 -19.10
CA ASN A 35 -7.64 -2.88 -18.38
C ASN A 35 -6.78 -1.79 -17.70
N SER A 36 -6.77 -1.77 -16.38
CA SER A 36 -5.94 -0.86 -15.57
C SER A 36 -4.57 -1.43 -15.21
N GLY A 37 -4.25 -2.62 -15.71
CA GLY A 37 -3.07 -3.39 -15.31
C GLY A 37 -3.25 -4.08 -13.94
N PRO A 38 -2.26 -4.86 -13.51
CA PRO A 38 -2.32 -5.62 -12.27
C PRO A 38 -2.17 -4.72 -11.03
N THR A 39 -2.69 -5.20 -9.89
CA THR A 39 -2.40 -4.63 -8.57
C THR A 39 -1.10 -5.23 -8.04
N VAL A 40 0.01 -4.64 -8.39
CA VAL A 40 1.38 -5.04 -8.01
C VAL A 40 2.26 -3.79 -7.84
N ALA A 41 3.46 -3.95 -7.33
CA ALA A 41 4.45 -2.88 -7.18
C ALA A 41 3.90 -1.62 -6.47
N SER A 42 2.97 -1.79 -5.57
CA SER A 42 2.32 -0.71 -4.79
C SER A 42 1.75 0.44 -5.63
N ARG A 43 1.41 0.18 -6.91
CA ARG A 43 1.09 1.22 -7.90
C ARG A 43 -0.35 1.73 -7.87
N THR A 44 -1.30 0.99 -7.30
CA THR A 44 -2.73 1.27 -7.50
C THR A 44 -3.12 2.68 -7.03
N THR A 45 -2.80 3.08 -5.81
CA THR A 45 -3.13 4.42 -5.32
C THR A 45 -2.43 5.50 -6.14
N MET A 46 -1.15 5.34 -6.44
CA MET A 46 -0.38 6.34 -7.18
C MET A 46 -0.84 6.47 -8.63
N VAL A 47 -0.88 5.36 -9.37
CA VAL A 47 -1.17 5.38 -10.81
C VAL A 47 -2.66 5.49 -11.09
N VAL A 48 -3.48 4.54 -10.59
CA VAL A 48 -4.92 4.55 -10.87
C VAL A 48 -5.61 5.71 -10.16
N GLY A 49 -5.19 6.03 -8.93
CA GLY A 49 -5.68 7.21 -8.22
C GLY A 49 -5.41 8.52 -8.98
N LYS A 50 -4.24 8.66 -9.62
CA LYS A 50 -3.93 9.84 -10.46
C LYS A 50 -4.81 9.93 -11.68
N LEU A 51 -5.15 8.80 -12.30
CA LEU A 51 -6.09 8.77 -13.43
C LEU A 51 -7.50 9.18 -12.99
N ILE A 52 -7.93 8.75 -11.81
CA ILE A 52 -9.24 9.15 -11.25
C ILE A 52 -9.25 10.64 -10.93
N GLU A 53 -8.23 11.18 -10.28
CA GLU A 53 -8.07 12.62 -10.04
C GLU A 53 -8.17 13.39 -11.35
N SER A 54 -7.43 12.98 -12.37
CA SER A 54 -7.41 13.63 -13.68
C SER A 54 -8.76 13.58 -14.38
N ALA A 55 -9.44 12.43 -14.36
CA ALA A 55 -10.77 12.27 -14.92
C ALA A 55 -11.81 13.13 -14.19
N ALA A 56 -11.77 13.15 -12.85
CA ALA A 56 -12.65 13.98 -12.04
C ALA A 56 -12.46 15.47 -12.29
N LEU A 57 -11.21 15.94 -12.38
CA LEU A 57 -10.90 17.32 -12.77
C LEU A 57 -11.36 17.62 -14.21
N GLY A 58 -11.29 16.65 -15.12
CA GLY A 58 -11.82 16.73 -16.47
C GLY A 58 -13.33 16.98 -16.50
N LEU A 59 -14.09 16.27 -15.64
CA LEU A 59 -15.53 16.50 -15.47
C LEU A 59 -15.82 17.94 -15.01
N LYS A 60 -15.11 18.41 -13.99
CA LYS A 60 -15.25 19.81 -13.52
C LYS A 60 -15.00 20.81 -14.64
N LYS A 61 -13.91 20.62 -15.38
CA LYS A 61 -13.55 21.49 -16.51
C LYS A 61 -14.65 21.50 -17.57
N THR A 62 -15.26 20.37 -17.87
CA THR A 62 -16.38 20.26 -18.82
C THR A 62 -17.60 21.07 -18.36
N LEU A 63 -17.99 20.94 -17.08
CA LEU A 63 -19.10 21.67 -16.50
C LEU A 63 -18.85 23.19 -16.45
N THR A 64 -17.62 23.58 -16.11
CA THR A 64 -17.22 25.00 -16.08
C THR A 64 -17.18 25.60 -17.48
N ALA A 65 -16.65 24.89 -18.47
CA ALA A 65 -16.63 25.33 -19.86
C ALA A 65 -18.05 25.48 -20.48
N ALA A 66 -19.01 24.69 -20.01
CA ALA A 66 -20.41 24.81 -20.37
C ALA A 66 -21.13 25.98 -19.65
N GLY A 67 -20.47 26.70 -18.75
CA GLY A 67 -21.07 27.78 -17.96
C GLY A 67 -22.01 27.30 -16.86
N LEU A 68 -22.02 25.99 -16.55
CA LEU A 68 -22.95 25.39 -15.60
C LEU A 68 -22.38 25.29 -14.17
N LEU A 69 -21.08 25.39 -14.01
CA LEU A 69 -20.38 25.26 -12.71
C LEU A 69 -19.38 26.42 -12.55
N GLY A 70 -19.45 27.13 -11.42
CA GLY A 70 -18.47 28.14 -11.05
C GLY A 70 -17.20 27.52 -10.43
N GLU A 71 -16.20 28.36 -10.12
CA GLU A 71 -14.97 27.90 -9.43
C GLU A 71 -15.24 27.42 -8.00
N VAL A 72 -16.12 28.14 -7.29
CA VAL A 72 -16.59 27.80 -5.95
C VAL A 72 -18.03 27.36 -6.03
N TYR A 73 -18.33 26.20 -5.51
CA TYR A 73 -19.66 25.61 -5.56
C TYR A 73 -19.92 24.70 -4.37
N SER A 74 -21.18 24.52 -4.05
CA SER A 74 -21.67 23.51 -3.12
C SER A 74 -21.98 22.19 -3.85
N THR A 75 -22.06 21.11 -3.12
CA THR A 75 -22.54 19.80 -3.64
C THR A 75 -23.90 19.92 -4.37
N ARG A 76 -24.83 20.75 -3.86
CA ARG A 76 -26.12 21.00 -4.51
C ARG A 76 -25.96 21.62 -5.89
N GLN A 77 -25.08 22.60 -6.03
CA GLN A 77 -24.80 23.26 -7.31
C GLN A 77 -24.11 22.31 -8.28
N PHE A 78 -23.16 21.49 -7.80
CA PHE A 78 -22.51 20.44 -8.61
C PHE A 78 -23.53 19.45 -9.17
N ARG A 79 -24.44 18.94 -8.33
CA ARG A 79 -25.53 18.04 -8.77
C ARG A 79 -26.49 18.69 -9.76
N ALA A 80 -26.81 19.97 -9.59
CA ALA A 80 -27.62 20.72 -10.54
C ALA A 80 -26.89 20.85 -11.89
N ALA A 81 -25.63 21.27 -11.88
CA ALA A 81 -24.81 21.40 -13.08
C ALA A 81 -24.68 20.05 -13.86
N CYS A 82 -24.52 18.93 -13.16
CA CYS A 82 -24.52 17.61 -13.81
C CYS A 82 -25.87 17.30 -14.49
N ARG A 83 -27.00 17.55 -13.84
CA ARG A 83 -28.34 17.33 -14.41
C ARG A 83 -28.58 18.20 -15.64
N ASP A 84 -28.26 19.48 -15.53
CA ASP A 84 -28.45 20.45 -16.60
C ASP A 84 -27.56 20.12 -17.80
N TYR A 85 -26.31 19.71 -17.54
CA TYR A 85 -25.41 19.24 -18.60
C TYR A 85 -26.00 18.02 -19.32
N VAL A 86 -26.43 17.00 -18.56
CA VAL A 86 -27.01 15.78 -19.16
C VAL A 86 -28.27 16.08 -19.98
N ALA A 87 -29.11 17.03 -19.54
CA ALA A 87 -30.30 17.46 -20.27
C ALA A 87 -29.96 18.17 -21.58
N LEU A 88 -28.90 18.98 -21.60
CA LEU A 88 -28.49 19.77 -22.76
C LEU A 88 -27.60 19.02 -23.77
N TYR A 89 -26.70 18.20 -23.26
CA TYR A 89 -25.58 17.63 -24.06
C TYR A 89 -25.53 16.10 -24.04
N GLY A 90 -26.35 15.42 -23.24
CA GLY A 90 -26.32 13.97 -23.08
C GLY A 90 -25.34 13.54 -21.98
N PRO A 91 -24.89 12.26 -21.98
CA PRO A 91 -24.15 11.68 -20.87
C PRO A 91 -22.84 12.42 -20.56
N LEU A 92 -22.69 12.86 -19.30
CA LEU A 92 -21.45 13.46 -18.80
C LEU A 92 -20.46 12.35 -18.45
N ARG A 93 -19.36 12.29 -19.18
CA ARG A 93 -18.30 11.27 -19.01
C ARG A 93 -16.92 11.89 -19.10
N ALA A 94 -15.96 11.35 -18.35
CA ALA A 94 -14.55 11.66 -18.51
C ALA A 94 -13.72 10.37 -18.49
N PHE A 95 -12.62 10.42 -19.19
CA PHE A 95 -11.64 9.33 -19.30
C PHE A 95 -10.25 9.87 -19.05
N SER A 96 -9.42 9.07 -18.45
CA SER A 96 -8.00 9.36 -18.32
C SER A 96 -7.20 8.12 -18.68
N GLN A 97 -6.10 8.33 -19.40
CA GLN A 97 -5.18 7.28 -19.81
C GLN A 97 -3.81 7.50 -19.19
N TYR A 98 -3.17 6.43 -18.77
CA TYR A 98 -1.81 6.49 -18.24
C TYR A 98 -0.81 6.80 -19.35
N HIS A 99 0.05 7.75 -19.06
CA HIS A 99 1.27 8.02 -19.82
C HIS A 99 2.43 8.01 -18.84
N ALA A 100 3.49 7.28 -19.18
CA ALA A 100 4.71 7.31 -18.37
C ALA A 100 5.23 8.75 -18.30
N PRO A 101 5.75 9.19 -17.15
CA PRO A 101 6.44 10.48 -17.05
C PRO A 101 7.55 10.57 -18.09
N PRO A 102 7.79 11.75 -18.71
CA PRO A 102 8.69 11.88 -19.85
C PRO A 102 10.17 11.64 -19.51
N ASP A 103 10.52 11.71 -18.26
CA ASP A 103 11.84 11.47 -17.67
C ASP A 103 12.07 10.00 -17.29
N ILE A 104 11.02 9.16 -17.29
CA ILE A 104 11.09 7.74 -17.02
C ILE A 104 11.38 6.97 -18.31
N ARG A 105 12.51 6.27 -18.35
CA ARG A 105 12.92 5.46 -19.49
C ARG A 105 13.01 3.99 -19.10
N TRP A 106 12.17 3.18 -19.69
CA TRP A 106 12.15 1.74 -19.48
C TRP A 106 12.22 1.01 -20.82
N ASP A 107 13.10 0.01 -20.93
CA ASP A 107 13.27 -0.87 -22.10
C ASP A 107 12.73 -2.25 -21.72
N ASP A 108 11.55 -2.58 -22.26
CA ASP A 108 10.86 -3.86 -22.02
C ASP A 108 11.61 -5.06 -22.62
N GLU A 109 12.36 -4.86 -23.72
CA GLU A 109 13.07 -5.95 -24.38
C GLU A 109 14.32 -6.37 -23.57
N ARG A 110 15.01 -5.38 -23.01
CA ARG A 110 16.24 -5.60 -22.23
C ARG A 110 15.99 -5.68 -20.74
N TYR A 111 14.77 -5.39 -20.31
CA TYR A 111 14.36 -5.30 -18.89
C TYR A 111 15.28 -4.38 -18.08
N ARG A 112 15.54 -3.18 -18.62
CA ARG A 112 16.49 -2.21 -18.06
C ARG A 112 15.95 -0.80 -18.13
N GLY A 113 16.35 0.01 -17.15
CA GLY A 113 15.99 1.43 -17.07
C GLY A 113 15.32 1.79 -15.75
N ASP A 114 14.49 2.82 -15.77
CA ASP A 114 13.78 3.33 -14.60
C ASP A 114 12.47 2.57 -14.41
N ALA A 115 12.48 1.53 -13.60
CA ALA A 115 11.29 0.71 -13.33
C ALA A 115 10.21 1.50 -12.58
N TYR A 116 10.59 2.52 -11.81
CA TYR A 116 9.70 3.29 -10.93
C TYR A 116 9.93 4.80 -11.10
N GLY A 117 8.84 5.55 -11.18
CA GLY A 117 8.87 7.02 -11.23
C GLY A 117 8.98 7.70 -9.88
N ALA A 118 8.83 6.95 -8.79
CA ALA A 118 8.96 7.45 -7.42
C ALA A 118 9.30 6.30 -6.48
N PHE A 119 9.95 6.66 -5.36
CA PHE A 119 10.26 5.73 -4.27
C PHE A 119 9.55 6.18 -3.00
N ALA A 120 9.06 5.22 -2.23
CA ALA A 120 8.66 5.42 -0.84
C ALA A 120 9.83 5.02 0.07
N TRP A 121 9.89 5.60 1.26
CA TRP A 121 10.97 5.39 2.21
C TRP A 121 10.42 4.97 3.55
N ALA A 122 11.11 4.08 4.25
CA ALA A 122 10.72 3.65 5.57
C ALA A 122 11.91 3.46 6.49
N VAL A 123 11.65 3.63 7.79
CA VAL A 123 12.56 3.25 8.87
C VAL A 123 11.79 2.40 9.85
N TYR A 124 12.38 1.29 10.25
CA TYR A 124 11.79 0.34 11.20
C TYR A 124 12.69 0.19 12.42
N VAL A 125 12.06 0.15 13.60
CA VAL A 125 12.74 -0.12 14.86
C VAL A 125 11.97 -1.23 15.57
N ALA A 126 12.65 -2.34 15.87
CA ALA A 126 12.10 -3.46 16.61
C ALA A 126 12.74 -3.51 18.00
N GLN A 127 11.92 -3.74 19.02
CA GLN A 127 12.36 -4.16 20.35
C GLN A 127 12.07 -5.63 20.51
N VAL A 128 13.09 -6.44 20.86
CA VAL A 128 12.96 -7.88 21.04
C VAL A 128 13.40 -8.32 22.42
N ALA A 129 12.79 -9.40 22.91
CA ALA A 129 13.28 -10.17 24.03
C ALA A 129 13.61 -11.60 23.56
N VAL A 130 14.78 -12.10 23.94
CA VAL A 130 15.21 -13.48 23.66
C VAL A 130 15.33 -14.23 24.98
N ASP A 131 14.61 -15.34 25.13
CA ASP A 131 14.74 -16.23 26.27
C ASP A 131 16.03 -17.02 26.15
N MET A 132 16.95 -16.85 27.07
CA MET A 132 18.29 -17.49 27.03
C MET A 132 18.28 -18.98 27.40
N VAL A 133 17.14 -19.57 27.73
CA VAL A 133 16.97 -20.99 28.00
C VAL A 133 16.35 -21.72 26.81
N THR A 134 15.34 -21.12 26.21
CA THR A 134 14.59 -21.71 25.09
C THR A 134 14.99 -21.14 23.74
N TYR A 135 15.71 -20.02 23.72
CA TYR A 135 16.05 -19.21 22.52
C TYR A 135 14.83 -18.69 21.77
N GLU A 136 13.64 -18.75 22.37
CA GLU A 136 12.44 -18.14 21.79
C GLU A 136 12.60 -16.61 21.75
N THR A 137 12.36 -16.04 20.58
CA THR A 137 12.40 -14.59 20.38
C THR A 137 10.97 -14.04 20.32
N ARG A 138 10.73 -12.97 21.09
CA ARG A 138 9.48 -12.23 21.06
C ARG A 138 9.74 -10.78 20.65
N VAL A 139 8.96 -10.28 19.71
CA VAL A 139 8.93 -8.83 19.42
C VAL A 139 8.00 -8.17 20.44
N GLU A 140 8.52 -7.26 21.24
CA GLU A 140 7.77 -6.61 22.33
C GLU A 140 7.16 -5.29 21.91
N ASP A 141 7.84 -4.56 20.99
CA ASP A 141 7.38 -3.27 20.48
C ASP A 141 7.95 -3.04 19.08
N PHE A 142 7.20 -2.27 18.27
CA PHE A 142 7.59 -2.01 16.89
C PHE A 142 7.22 -0.60 16.43
N VAL A 143 8.18 0.14 15.88
CA VAL A 143 7.95 1.45 15.29
C VAL A 143 8.17 1.38 13.78
N ALA A 144 7.20 1.86 13.01
CA ALA A 144 7.24 1.93 11.56
C ALA A 144 7.06 3.39 11.10
N VAL A 145 8.14 4.04 10.71
CA VAL A 145 8.11 5.39 10.13
C VAL A 145 8.04 5.27 8.62
N GLN A 146 6.99 5.83 8.00
CA GLN A 146 6.67 5.63 6.59
C GLN A 146 6.56 6.95 5.85
N GLU A 147 7.37 7.14 4.81
CA GLU A 147 7.23 8.23 3.85
C GLU A 147 6.50 7.68 2.62
N VAL A 148 5.23 8.00 2.48
CA VAL A 148 4.32 7.49 1.44
C VAL A 148 3.61 8.60 0.67
N GLY A 149 4.21 9.78 0.63
CA GLY A 149 3.58 10.97 0.09
C GLY A 149 2.43 11.44 0.97
N ARG A 150 1.41 12.03 0.37
CA ARG A 150 0.19 12.41 1.10
C ARG A 150 -0.62 11.17 1.46
N VAL A 151 -0.99 11.04 2.71
CA VAL A 151 -1.83 9.94 3.21
C VAL A 151 -3.30 10.24 2.90
N VAL A 152 -3.91 9.50 1.99
CA VAL A 152 -5.31 9.70 1.59
C VAL A 152 -6.29 9.28 2.68
N ASN A 153 -6.03 8.13 3.32
CA ASN A 153 -6.85 7.62 4.42
C ASN A 153 -5.94 7.11 5.54
N PRO A 154 -5.72 7.89 6.61
CA PRO A 154 -4.79 7.51 7.68
C PRO A 154 -5.12 6.19 8.36
N VAL A 155 -6.40 5.90 8.59
CA VAL A 155 -6.83 4.66 9.27
C VAL A 155 -6.53 3.43 8.41
N LEU A 156 -6.91 3.47 7.14
CA LEU A 156 -6.63 2.35 6.22
C LEU A 156 -5.13 2.20 5.95
N ALA A 157 -4.42 3.32 5.83
CA ALA A 157 -2.97 3.32 5.63
C ALA A 157 -2.24 2.70 6.83
N ALA A 158 -2.58 3.10 8.07
CA ALA A 158 -2.01 2.50 9.27
C ALA A 158 -2.30 1.00 9.33
N GLY A 159 -3.53 0.57 9.07
CA GLY A 159 -3.89 -0.85 9.02
C GLY A 159 -3.12 -1.65 7.97
N GLN A 160 -2.75 -1.06 6.83
CA GLN A 160 -1.87 -1.72 5.85
C GLN A 160 -0.44 -1.88 6.40
N ILE A 161 0.08 -0.87 7.10
CA ILE A 161 1.41 -0.95 7.71
C ILE A 161 1.42 -1.99 8.84
N GLU A 162 0.46 -1.96 9.75
CA GLU A 162 0.32 -2.92 10.84
C GLU A 162 0.21 -4.36 10.33
N GLY A 163 -0.62 -4.59 9.30
CA GLY A 163 -0.78 -5.90 8.68
C GLY A 163 0.47 -6.42 7.99
N GLY A 164 1.20 -5.55 7.29
CA GLY A 164 2.47 -5.91 6.65
C GLY A 164 3.58 -6.20 7.65
N VAL A 165 3.69 -5.42 8.72
CA VAL A 165 4.65 -5.67 9.82
C VAL A 165 4.35 -7.01 10.50
N ALA A 166 3.07 -7.30 10.82
CA ALA A 166 2.68 -8.57 11.42
C ALA A 166 3.04 -9.76 10.52
N GLN A 167 2.82 -9.63 9.21
CA GLN A 167 3.23 -10.64 8.23
C GLN A 167 4.76 -10.82 8.20
N ALA A 168 5.52 -9.73 8.24
CA ALA A 168 6.98 -9.79 8.23
C ALA A 168 7.57 -10.36 9.53
N ILE A 169 6.92 -10.16 10.69
CA ILE A 169 7.26 -10.84 11.95
C ILE A 169 7.12 -12.36 11.76
N GLY A 170 6.02 -12.80 11.13
CA GLY A 170 5.82 -14.22 10.80
C GLY A 170 6.95 -14.78 9.96
N TRP A 171 7.30 -14.08 8.91
CA TRP A 171 8.39 -14.49 8.02
C TRP A 171 9.75 -14.49 8.70
N ALA A 172 10.00 -13.53 9.60
CA ALA A 172 11.26 -13.42 10.32
C ALA A 172 11.46 -14.53 11.35
N LEU A 173 10.40 -14.96 12.06
CA LEU A 173 10.53 -15.78 13.27
C LEU A 173 9.86 -17.15 13.23
N TYR A 174 8.82 -17.34 12.37
CA TYR A 174 7.96 -18.54 12.46
C TYR A 174 7.80 -19.30 11.15
N GLU A 175 7.66 -18.60 10.03
CA GLU A 175 7.24 -19.20 8.77
C GLU A 175 8.39 -19.93 8.08
N ASN A 176 8.30 -21.26 8.04
CA ASN A 176 9.31 -22.11 7.41
C ASN A 176 8.63 -23.09 6.44
N VAL A 177 8.86 -22.90 5.14
CA VAL A 177 8.35 -23.81 4.11
C VAL A 177 9.26 -25.04 4.03
N VAL A 178 8.73 -26.20 4.36
CA VAL A 178 9.45 -27.48 4.31
C VAL A 178 9.10 -28.23 3.03
N TRP A 179 10.07 -28.44 2.16
CA TRP A 179 9.91 -29.20 0.93
C TRP A 179 10.36 -30.66 1.09
N ARG A 180 9.52 -31.60 0.64
CA ARG A 180 9.85 -33.04 0.54
C ARG A 180 9.34 -33.55 -0.82
N ASP A 181 10.22 -34.16 -1.59
CA ASP A 181 9.92 -34.75 -2.89
C ASP A 181 9.13 -33.81 -3.83
N GLY A 182 9.53 -32.52 -3.89
CA GLY A 182 8.89 -31.51 -4.72
C GLY A 182 7.51 -31.05 -4.23
N ARG A 183 7.12 -31.39 -3.00
CA ARG A 183 5.86 -30.98 -2.38
C ARG A 183 6.09 -30.27 -1.06
N MET A 184 5.26 -29.28 -0.75
CA MET A 184 5.25 -28.63 0.55
C MET A 184 4.74 -29.62 1.62
N ALA A 185 5.61 -30.04 2.54
CA ALA A 185 5.29 -31.03 3.55
C ALA A 185 4.40 -30.48 4.67
N ASN A 186 4.51 -29.20 4.97
CA ASN A 186 3.76 -28.48 6.00
C ASN A 186 2.71 -27.52 5.37
N ALA A 187 1.90 -28.04 4.44
CA ALA A 187 0.91 -27.24 3.69
C ALA A 187 -0.41 -26.98 4.44
N ARG A 188 -0.48 -27.24 5.72
CA ARG A 188 -1.69 -27.05 6.54
C ARG A 188 -1.45 -26.00 7.61
N MET A 189 -2.51 -25.27 7.99
CA MET A 189 -2.44 -24.27 9.06
C MET A 189 -2.04 -24.85 10.43
N THR A 190 -2.10 -26.16 10.61
CA THR A 190 -1.60 -26.86 11.80
C THR A 190 -0.09 -27.03 11.81
N ASP A 191 0.54 -26.99 10.65
CA ASP A 191 1.96 -27.35 10.47
C ASP A 191 2.77 -26.17 9.92
N TYR A 192 2.10 -25.21 9.28
CA TYR A 192 2.66 -23.93 8.83
C TYR A 192 2.24 -22.84 9.81
N LEU A 193 3.19 -22.44 10.65
CA LEU A 193 2.94 -21.51 11.74
C LEU A 193 2.98 -20.07 11.23
N ILE A 194 1.91 -19.32 11.49
CA ILE A 194 1.84 -17.87 11.30
C ILE A 194 1.55 -17.20 12.65
N PRO A 195 1.98 -15.94 12.86
CA PRO A 195 1.69 -15.22 14.08
C PRO A 195 0.19 -15.09 14.32
N THR A 196 -0.20 -15.19 15.56
CA THR A 196 -1.55 -14.85 16.02
C THR A 196 -1.58 -13.41 16.54
N ALA A 197 -2.76 -12.91 16.91
CA ALA A 197 -2.88 -11.59 17.52
C ALA A 197 -2.14 -11.45 18.86
N VAL A 198 -1.84 -12.57 19.54
CA VAL A 198 -1.07 -12.56 20.80
C VAL A 198 0.43 -12.42 20.53
N ASP A 199 0.89 -12.86 19.38
CA ASP A 199 2.31 -12.83 18.99
C ASP A 199 2.69 -11.49 18.35
N THR A 200 1.69 -10.69 17.96
CA THR A 200 1.89 -9.38 17.33
C THR A 200 2.02 -8.29 18.40
N PRO A 201 3.13 -7.54 18.43
CA PRO A 201 3.34 -6.47 19.40
C PRO A 201 2.46 -5.25 19.08
N PRO A 202 2.42 -4.23 19.94
CA PRO A 202 2.01 -2.89 19.54
C PRO A 202 2.86 -2.41 18.34
N ILE A 203 2.21 -1.87 17.32
CA ILE A 203 2.87 -1.33 16.14
C ILE A 203 2.56 0.16 16.04
N HIS A 204 3.58 1.00 16.22
CA HIS A 204 3.45 2.45 16.19
C HIS A 204 3.76 2.97 14.79
N VAL A 205 2.73 3.38 14.07
CA VAL A 205 2.85 3.91 12.71
C VAL A 205 3.01 5.42 12.74
N VAL A 206 4.05 5.93 12.11
CA VAL A 206 4.32 7.36 11.94
C VAL A 206 4.43 7.66 10.45
N PHE A 207 3.62 8.60 9.95
CA PHE A 207 3.69 9.04 8.56
C PHE A 207 4.51 10.32 8.43
N ILE A 208 5.38 10.33 7.40
CA ILE A 208 6.07 11.53 6.93
C ILE A 208 5.50 11.83 5.55
N GLU A 209 4.90 13.00 5.38
CA GLU A 209 4.35 13.42 4.10
C GLU A 209 5.38 14.17 3.27
N ASN A 210 5.71 13.61 2.10
CA ASN A 210 6.53 14.25 1.07
C ASN A 210 5.87 14.01 -0.28
N GLY A 211 5.15 15.01 -0.78
CA GLY A 211 4.25 14.89 -1.92
C GLY A 211 4.95 14.41 -3.20
N CYS A 212 4.35 13.43 -3.88
CA CYS A 212 4.80 12.91 -5.16
C CYS A 212 3.99 13.52 -6.30
N PRO A 213 4.61 14.17 -7.30
CA PRO A 213 3.88 14.78 -8.42
C PRO A 213 3.14 13.76 -9.29
N HIS A 214 3.57 12.50 -9.26
CA HIS A 214 3.00 11.42 -10.08
C HIS A 214 1.79 10.74 -9.43
N GLY A 215 1.49 11.02 -8.16
CA GLY A 215 0.34 10.47 -7.45
C GLY A 215 -0.80 11.47 -7.23
N PRO A 216 -2.01 11.00 -6.91
CA PRO A 216 -3.15 11.86 -6.63
C PRO A 216 -2.88 12.69 -5.39
N PHE A 217 -2.99 14.02 -5.50
CA PHE A 217 -2.69 14.97 -4.41
C PHE A 217 -1.33 14.75 -3.74
N GLY A 218 -0.40 14.06 -4.40
CA GLY A 218 0.91 13.76 -3.86
C GLY A 218 1.05 12.40 -3.18
N ALA A 219 0.04 11.53 -3.22
CA ALA A 219 0.08 10.20 -2.61
C ALA A 219 0.99 9.23 -3.36
N LYS A 220 1.62 8.31 -2.63
CA LYS A 220 2.35 7.15 -3.15
C LYS A 220 1.63 5.84 -2.82
N GLY A 221 2.16 4.71 -3.26
CA GLY A 221 1.72 3.39 -2.84
C GLY A 221 2.36 2.97 -1.51
N ILE A 222 1.69 2.06 -0.78
CA ILE A 222 2.17 1.54 0.53
C ILE A 222 2.09 0.01 0.64
N GLY A 223 1.77 -0.70 -0.45
CA GLY A 223 1.43 -2.12 -0.38
C GLY A 223 2.58 -3.03 0.07
N GLU A 224 3.78 -2.82 -0.45
CA GLU A 224 4.95 -3.69 -0.21
C GLU A 224 5.85 -3.15 0.90
N LEU A 225 5.93 -1.84 1.07
CA LEU A 225 6.81 -1.16 2.01
C LEU A 225 6.82 -1.76 3.42
N PRO A 226 5.66 -2.08 4.05
CA PRO A 226 5.64 -2.60 5.40
C PRO A 226 6.07 -4.07 5.54
N MET A 227 6.32 -4.76 4.43
CA MET A 227 6.81 -6.13 4.43
C MET A 227 8.32 -6.21 4.24
N ASP A 228 8.94 -5.24 3.56
CA ASP A 228 10.34 -5.31 3.14
C ASP A 228 11.33 -5.08 4.29
N GLY A 229 11.02 -4.19 5.22
CA GLY A 229 11.96 -3.72 6.23
C GLY A 229 11.87 -4.36 7.62
N PRO A 230 10.73 -4.92 8.09
CA PRO A 230 10.65 -5.40 9.46
C PRO A 230 11.53 -6.61 9.77
N ALA A 231 11.66 -7.58 8.86
CA ALA A 231 12.50 -8.75 9.09
C ALA A 231 13.97 -8.38 9.32
N PRO A 232 14.64 -7.52 8.52
CA PRO A 232 15.98 -7.04 8.84
C PRO A 232 16.04 -6.20 10.12
N ALA A 233 15.02 -5.46 10.50
CA ALA A 233 14.98 -4.74 11.77
C ALA A 233 14.95 -5.70 12.97
N ILE A 234 14.19 -6.80 12.88
CA ILE A 234 14.14 -7.85 13.89
C ILE A 234 15.48 -8.58 13.97
N ALA A 235 16.08 -8.95 12.83
CA ALA A 235 17.39 -9.58 12.79
C ALA A 235 18.44 -8.71 13.49
N SER A 236 18.51 -7.42 13.14
CA SER A 236 19.44 -6.47 13.77
C SER A 236 19.19 -6.29 15.28
N ALA A 237 17.94 -6.36 15.73
CA ALA A 237 17.62 -6.29 17.15
C ALA A 237 18.13 -7.55 17.90
N ILE A 238 17.98 -8.74 17.30
CA ILE A 238 18.50 -10.01 17.84
C ILE A 238 20.04 -10.00 17.86
N GLU A 239 20.67 -9.56 16.77
CA GLU A 239 22.13 -9.39 16.70
C GLU A 239 22.66 -8.49 17.82
N ASN A 240 21.96 -7.35 18.03
CA ASN A 240 22.34 -6.43 19.10
C ASN A 240 22.15 -7.02 20.51
N ALA A 241 21.10 -7.83 20.71
CA ALA A 241 20.83 -8.47 21.99
C ALA A 241 21.84 -9.57 22.35
N LEU A 242 22.27 -10.37 21.35
CA LEU A 242 23.04 -11.58 21.56
C LEU A 242 24.52 -11.45 21.17
N GLY A 243 24.89 -10.41 20.43
CA GLY A 243 26.26 -10.23 19.93
C GLY A 243 26.68 -11.23 18.84
N ILE A 244 25.71 -11.79 18.12
CA ILE A 244 25.93 -12.76 17.03
C ILE A 244 25.54 -12.15 15.69
N ALA A 245 25.90 -12.80 14.57
CA ALA A 245 25.39 -12.45 13.25
C ALA A 245 24.23 -13.37 12.86
N VAL A 246 23.21 -12.80 12.22
CA VAL A 246 22.03 -13.51 11.71
C VAL A 246 22.03 -13.43 10.19
N ASP A 247 22.20 -14.58 9.52
CA ASP A 247 22.38 -14.68 8.07
C ASP A 247 21.26 -15.45 7.34
N ARG A 248 20.25 -15.90 8.07
CA ARG A 248 19.11 -16.66 7.49
C ARG A 248 17.78 -16.37 8.18
N LEU A 249 16.71 -16.61 7.45
CA LEU A 249 15.31 -16.58 7.92
C LEU A 249 14.64 -17.94 7.65
N PRO A 250 13.66 -18.32 8.49
CA PRO A 250 13.28 -17.70 9.77
C PRO A 250 14.38 -17.88 10.84
N ILE A 251 14.41 -16.95 11.80
CA ILE A 251 15.35 -17.00 12.94
C ILE A 251 14.72 -17.88 14.03
N LEU A 252 14.88 -19.18 13.87
CA LEU A 252 14.31 -20.16 14.79
C LEU A 252 15.19 -20.32 16.06
N PRO A 253 14.62 -20.80 17.18
CA PRO A 253 15.38 -21.12 18.39
C PRO A 253 16.62 -21.98 18.12
N GLU A 254 16.49 -22.99 17.26
CA GLU A 254 17.59 -23.89 16.88
C GLU A 254 18.71 -23.17 16.12
N THR A 255 18.36 -22.12 15.38
CA THR A 255 19.35 -21.27 14.67
C THR A 255 20.17 -20.46 15.68
N LEU A 256 19.52 -19.93 16.70
CA LEU A 256 20.18 -19.16 17.75
C LEU A 256 21.01 -20.05 18.67
N GLU A 257 20.52 -21.24 19.03
CA GLU A 257 21.27 -22.23 19.78
C GLU A 257 22.61 -22.60 19.07
N GLN A 258 22.53 -22.87 17.76
CA GLN A 258 23.72 -23.19 16.96
C GLN A 258 24.72 -22.04 16.85
N ALA A 259 24.25 -20.79 16.89
CA ALA A 259 25.10 -19.61 16.78
C ALA A 259 25.77 -19.23 18.11
N LEU A 260 25.19 -19.62 19.25
CA LEU A 260 25.66 -19.29 20.60
C LEU A 260 26.45 -20.42 21.26
N GLY A 261 26.25 -21.67 20.84
CA GLY A 261 26.90 -22.87 21.44
C GLY A 261 28.02 -23.40 20.69
#